data_8a8bade6d7b78ac5131cc491ab34a089
#
_entry.id   8a8bade6d7b78ac5131cc491ab34a089
#
_cell.length_a   1.000
_cell.length_b   1.000
_cell.length_c   1.000
_cell.angle_alpha   90.00
_cell.angle_beta   90.00
_cell.angle_gamma   90.00
#
_symmetry.space_group_name_H-M   'P 1'
#
loop_
_entity.id
_entity.type
_entity.pdbx_description
1 polymer ?
#
loop_
_entity_poly.entity_id
_entity_poly.type
_entity_poly.pdbx_seq_one_letter_code
_entity_poly.pdbx_strand_id
1 'polypeptide(L)'
;MIGATQRIALGYLDTLSQSLRQSGLLHQEAVRAALLRQIYFTGVRALPLISLFALLFGAVIVTSALASLGADNELALKTVVWGGIRELAPLAAAMIIVARSSVAIGAELALMRLQNGIHASLWRDAVYEEHPVLPRVLGLALSGTMLVAYFQCIAFVSALLATSLILRTPLPTELGHFLEAAQWWQIPLSLIKGTLFGAGIGVVSCYHGLSVEADIREVPKAVMAACVGSLTWVCAVDVFAVLLLLA
;
A
#
# COMPACT_ATOMS: atom_id res chain seq x y z
N MET A 1 16.63 -16.98 19.01
CA MET A 1 15.71 -16.03 18.40
C MET A 1 16.37 -15.14 17.34
N ILE A 2 17.56 -14.58 17.53
CA ILE A 2 18.28 -13.71 16.58
C ILE A 2 18.48 -14.38 15.20
N GLY A 3 18.80 -15.66 15.14
CA GLY A 3 19.03 -16.38 13.88
C GLY A 3 17.78 -16.61 13.01
N ALA A 4 16.58 -16.66 13.57
CA ALA A 4 15.33 -16.82 12.80
C ALA A 4 14.94 -15.50 12.10
N THR A 5 15.00 -14.38 12.82
CA THR A 5 14.72 -13.05 12.28
C THR A 5 15.73 -12.68 11.17
N GLN A 6 17.00 -13.07 11.36
CA GLN A 6 18.05 -12.82 10.38
C GLN A 6 17.85 -13.64 9.09
N ARG A 7 17.39 -14.89 9.19
CA ARG A 7 17.05 -15.73 8.03
C ARG A 7 15.85 -15.16 7.25
N ILE A 8 14.84 -14.67 7.94
CA ILE A 8 13.65 -14.06 7.32
C ILE A 8 14.05 -12.77 6.58
N ALA A 9 14.87 -11.91 7.21
CA ALA A 9 15.36 -10.69 6.58
C ALA A 9 16.20 -10.97 5.32
N LEU A 10 17.08 -11.98 5.39
CA LEU A 10 17.86 -12.42 4.21
C LEU A 10 16.95 -12.97 3.11
N GLY A 11 15.90 -13.71 3.46
CA GLY A 11 14.91 -14.21 2.51
C GLY A 11 14.15 -13.06 1.79
N TYR A 12 13.81 -12.00 2.50
CA TYR A 12 13.19 -10.80 1.88
C TYR A 12 14.15 -10.10 0.92
N LEU A 13 15.43 -9.95 1.31
CA LEU A 13 16.46 -9.37 0.44
C LEU A 13 16.69 -10.23 -0.81
N ASP A 14 16.66 -11.54 -0.68
CA ASP A 14 16.81 -12.48 -1.79
C ASP A 14 15.64 -12.37 -2.77
N THR A 15 14.40 -12.32 -2.26
CA THR A 15 13.19 -12.11 -3.06
C THR A 15 13.21 -10.76 -3.78
N LEU A 16 13.67 -9.71 -3.11
CA LEU A 16 13.83 -8.38 -3.71
C LEU A 16 14.91 -8.40 -4.80
N SER A 17 16.06 -9.01 -4.53
CA SER A 17 17.17 -9.12 -5.49
C SER A 17 16.76 -9.90 -6.74
N GLN A 18 16.00 -10.97 -6.56
CA GLN A 18 15.42 -11.76 -7.64
C GLN A 18 14.46 -10.92 -8.49
N SER A 19 13.57 -10.15 -7.87
CA SER A 19 12.68 -9.22 -8.56
C SER A 19 13.46 -8.18 -9.37
N LEU A 20 14.52 -7.59 -8.81
CA LEU A 20 15.34 -6.60 -9.50
C LEU A 20 16.14 -7.20 -10.68
N ARG A 21 16.69 -8.40 -10.52
CA ARG A 21 17.39 -9.11 -11.60
C ARG A 21 16.48 -9.44 -12.77
N GLN A 22 15.20 -9.68 -12.51
CA GLN A 22 14.18 -9.99 -13.51
C GLN A 22 13.63 -8.74 -14.23
N SER A 23 14.06 -7.53 -13.88
CA SER A 23 13.56 -6.28 -14.48
C SER A 23 13.72 -6.23 -16.02
N GLY A 24 14.73 -6.90 -16.57
CA GLY A 24 14.91 -7.05 -18.03
C GLY A 24 13.78 -7.80 -18.75
N LEU A 25 12.97 -8.58 -18.01
CA LEU A 25 11.85 -9.36 -18.55
C LEU A 25 10.56 -8.54 -18.75
N LEU A 26 10.54 -7.27 -18.32
CA LEU A 26 9.39 -6.37 -18.52
C LEU A 26 9.02 -6.15 -19.99
N HIS A 27 9.92 -6.49 -20.94
CA HIS A 27 9.63 -6.44 -22.37
C HIS A 27 8.78 -7.62 -22.86
N GLN A 28 8.65 -8.69 -22.09
CA GLN A 28 7.80 -9.82 -22.44
C GLN A 28 6.32 -9.47 -22.25
N GLU A 29 5.49 -9.77 -23.26
CA GLU A 29 4.05 -9.49 -23.22
C GLU A 29 3.34 -10.17 -22.06
N ALA A 30 3.73 -11.39 -21.72
CA ALA A 30 3.17 -12.15 -20.61
C ALA A 30 3.41 -11.47 -19.24
N VAL A 31 4.61 -10.94 -19.01
CA VAL A 31 4.95 -10.22 -17.76
C VAL A 31 4.20 -8.91 -17.67
N ARG A 32 4.05 -8.19 -18.79
CA ARG A 32 3.24 -6.96 -18.85
C ARG A 32 1.77 -7.21 -18.58
N ALA A 33 1.21 -8.26 -19.17
CA ALA A 33 -0.18 -8.65 -18.92
C ALA A 33 -0.40 -9.02 -17.44
N ALA A 34 0.55 -9.74 -16.84
CA ALA A 34 0.53 -10.06 -15.42
C ALA A 34 0.58 -8.81 -14.53
N LEU A 35 1.48 -7.86 -14.86
CA LEU A 35 1.60 -6.58 -14.16
C LEU A 35 0.29 -5.77 -14.23
N LEU A 36 -0.27 -5.61 -15.41
CA LEU A 36 -1.54 -4.90 -15.61
C LEU A 36 -2.70 -5.56 -14.85
N ARG A 37 -2.76 -6.88 -14.88
CA ARG A 37 -3.73 -7.64 -14.10
C ARG A 37 -3.57 -7.39 -12.60
N GLN A 38 -2.33 -7.38 -12.09
CA GLN A 38 -2.05 -7.09 -10.69
C GLN A 38 -2.47 -5.67 -10.31
N ILE A 39 -2.13 -4.65 -11.12
CA ILE A 39 -2.55 -3.26 -10.91
C ILE A 39 -4.07 -3.15 -10.89
N TYR A 40 -4.76 -3.83 -11.80
CA TYR A 40 -6.22 -3.81 -11.83
C TYR A 40 -6.84 -4.41 -10.57
N PHE A 41 -6.36 -5.59 -10.13
CA PHE A 41 -6.89 -6.26 -8.94
C PHE A 41 -6.58 -5.52 -7.65
N THR A 42 -5.36 -5.00 -7.50
CA THR A 42 -4.94 -4.30 -6.28
C THR A 42 -5.42 -2.85 -6.27
N GLY A 43 -5.26 -2.13 -7.39
CA GLY A 43 -5.57 -0.71 -7.50
C GLY A 43 -7.05 -0.48 -7.81
N VAL A 44 -7.50 -0.78 -9.04
CA VAL A 44 -8.81 -0.37 -9.54
C VAL A 44 -9.97 -0.95 -8.71
N ARG A 45 -9.90 -2.22 -8.35
CA ARG A 45 -10.95 -2.87 -7.54
C ARG A 45 -10.98 -2.39 -6.08
N ALA A 46 -9.96 -1.69 -5.61
CA ALA A 46 -9.93 -1.09 -4.28
C ALA A 46 -10.55 0.32 -4.25
N LEU A 47 -10.71 1.00 -5.40
CA LEU A 47 -11.17 2.38 -5.47
C LEU A 47 -12.48 2.66 -4.70
N PRO A 48 -13.57 1.87 -4.83
CA PRO A 48 -14.79 2.17 -4.10
C PRO A 48 -14.61 2.11 -2.57
N LEU A 49 -13.83 1.14 -2.10
CA LEU A 49 -13.54 1.01 -0.67
C LEU A 49 -12.67 2.18 -0.18
N ILE A 50 -11.64 2.53 -0.94
CA ILE A 50 -10.76 3.67 -0.64
C ILE A 50 -11.53 4.99 -0.67
N SER A 51 -12.45 5.18 -1.62
CA SER A 51 -13.29 6.38 -1.68
C SER A 51 -14.13 6.54 -0.41
N LEU A 52 -14.75 5.45 0.05
CA LEU A 52 -15.54 5.48 1.27
C LEU A 52 -14.68 5.87 2.49
N PHE A 53 -13.53 5.22 2.65
CA PHE A 53 -12.63 5.57 3.76
C PHE A 53 -12.09 6.99 3.64
N ALA A 54 -11.68 7.43 2.46
CA ALA A 54 -11.15 8.77 2.25
C ALA A 54 -12.18 9.87 2.56
N LEU A 55 -13.45 9.68 2.16
CA LEU A 55 -14.55 10.58 2.49
C LEU A 55 -14.77 10.68 4.00
N LEU A 56 -14.83 9.53 4.68
CA LEU A 56 -15.01 9.50 6.13
C LEU A 56 -13.82 10.14 6.86
N PHE A 57 -12.60 9.82 6.47
CA PHE A 57 -11.40 10.36 7.10
C PHE A 57 -11.29 11.88 6.92
N GLY A 58 -11.55 12.41 5.71
CA GLY A 58 -11.52 13.86 5.48
C GLY A 58 -12.50 14.61 6.38
N ALA A 59 -13.73 14.10 6.52
CA ALA A 59 -14.73 14.69 7.39
C ALA A 59 -14.34 14.57 8.89
N VAL A 60 -13.87 13.38 9.32
CA VAL A 60 -13.46 13.12 10.72
C VAL A 60 -12.27 13.99 11.13
N ILE A 61 -11.27 14.14 10.26
CA ILE A 61 -10.11 14.97 10.56
C ILE A 61 -10.53 16.43 10.80
N VAL A 62 -11.41 16.97 9.94
CA VAL A 62 -11.90 18.35 10.08
C VAL A 62 -12.68 18.52 11.38
N THR A 63 -13.63 17.63 11.67
CA THR A 63 -14.43 17.73 12.90
C THR A 63 -13.58 17.61 14.15
N SER A 64 -12.59 16.71 14.16
CA SER A 64 -11.63 16.54 15.26
C SER A 64 -10.72 17.75 15.42
N ALA A 65 -10.24 18.33 14.32
CA ALA A 65 -9.39 19.51 14.35
C ALA A 65 -10.17 20.74 14.85
N LEU A 66 -11.42 20.94 14.40
CA LEU A 66 -12.30 22.01 14.90
C LEU A 66 -12.61 21.86 16.39
N ALA A 67 -12.86 20.64 16.86
CA ALA A 67 -13.13 20.38 18.26
C ALA A 67 -11.91 20.66 19.16
N SER A 68 -10.69 20.47 18.64
CA SER A 68 -9.44 20.64 19.40
C SER A 68 -8.90 22.07 19.37
N LEU A 69 -8.99 22.74 18.23
CA LEU A 69 -8.34 24.04 17.97
C LEU A 69 -9.33 25.21 17.99
N GLY A 70 -10.64 24.94 17.86
CA GLY A 70 -11.64 25.97 17.64
C GLY A 70 -11.59 26.55 16.21
N ALA A 71 -12.57 27.41 15.89
CA ALA A 71 -12.67 28.05 14.58
C ALA A 71 -11.75 29.29 14.43
N ASP A 72 -11.25 29.81 15.54
CA ASP A 72 -10.52 31.10 15.56
C ASP A 72 -9.09 31.01 14.98
N ASN A 73 -8.51 29.80 14.95
CA ASN A 73 -7.15 29.58 14.43
C ASN A 73 -7.17 28.83 13.09
N GLU A 74 -7.57 29.51 12.05
CA GLU A 74 -7.83 28.95 10.73
C GLU A 74 -6.59 28.31 10.07
N LEU A 75 -5.42 28.93 10.21
CA LEU A 75 -4.16 28.38 9.69
C LEU A 75 -3.73 27.09 10.41
N ALA A 76 -3.85 27.07 11.74
CA ALA A 76 -3.53 25.86 12.51
C ALA A 76 -4.48 24.71 12.17
N LEU A 77 -5.78 24.99 12.03
CA LEU A 77 -6.78 24.03 11.61
C LEU A 77 -6.38 23.36 10.27
N LYS A 78 -6.09 24.16 9.26
CA LYS A 78 -5.77 23.67 7.90
C LYS A 78 -4.44 22.90 7.86
N THR A 79 -3.46 23.34 8.63
CA THR A 79 -2.18 22.63 8.78
C THR A 79 -2.37 21.23 9.38
N VAL A 80 -3.21 21.12 10.43
CA VAL A 80 -3.52 19.82 11.05
C VAL A 80 -4.30 18.91 10.10
N VAL A 81 -5.28 19.46 9.38
CA VAL A 81 -6.04 18.68 8.37
C VAL A 81 -5.12 18.19 7.26
N TRP A 82 -4.26 19.04 6.74
CA TRP A 82 -3.31 18.68 5.70
C TRP A 82 -2.32 17.61 6.16
N GLY A 83 -1.71 17.79 7.33
CA GLY A 83 -0.79 16.83 7.96
C GLY A 83 -1.46 15.48 8.21
N GLY A 84 -2.71 15.50 8.69
CA GLY A 84 -3.49 14.27 8.92
C GLY A 84 -3.76 13.51 7.64
N ILE A 85 -4.18 14.18 6.57
CA ILE A 85 -4.41 13.54 5.27
C ILE A 85 -3.10 12.94 4.73
N ARG A 86 -1.98 13.66 4.88
CA ARG A 86 -0.66 13.20 4.42
C ARG A 86 -0.22 11.90 5.09
N GLU A 87 -0.38 11.78 6.41
CA GLU A 87 0.04 10.59 7.16
C GLU A 87 -0.95 9.43 7.03
N LEU A 88 -2.25 9.72 7.10
CA LEU A 88 -3.28 8.68 7.08
C LEU A 88 -3.49 8.07 5.69
N ALA A 89 -3.26 8.83 4.61
CA ALA A 89 -3.46 8.32 3.25
C ALA A 89 -2.57 7.10 2.93
N PRO A 90 -1.23 7.13 3.15
CA PRO A 90 -0.39 5.97 2.91
C PRO A 90 -0.75 4.78 3.81
N LEU A 91 -1.05 5.02 5.08
CA LEU A 91 -1.45 3.97 6.02
C LEU A 91 -2.76 3.30 5.62
N ALA A 92 -3.80 4.08 5.30
CA ALA A 92 -5.08 3.55 4.87
C ALA A 92 -4.96 2.74 3.57
N ALA A 93 -4.21 3.24 2.58
CA ALA A 93 -3.93 2.51 1.35
C ALA A 93 -3.19 1.19 1.64
N ALA A 94 -2.14 1.22 2.47
CA ALA A 94 -1.37 0.04 2.85
C ALA A 94 -2.25 -1.01 3.55
N MET A 95 -3.10 -0.60 4.50
CA MET A 95 -4.01 -1.51 5.20
C MET A 95 -4.97 -2.21 4.24
N ILE A 96 -5.52 -1.49 3.27
CA ILE A 96 -6.40 -2.08 2.25
C ILE A 96 -5.65 -3.04 1.34
N ILE A 97 -4.41 -2.69 0.94
CA ILE A 97 -3.55 -3.58 0.15
C ILE A 97 -3.22 -4.85 0.93
N VAL A 98 -2.86 -4.75 2.20
CA VAL A 98 -2.59 -5.92 3.05
C VAL A 98 -3.82 -6.81 3.16
N ALA A 99 -4.96 -6.25 3.52
CA ALA A 99 -6.19 -7.02 3.73
C ALA A 99 -6.68 -7.76 2.48
N ARG A 100 -6.44 -7.21 1.29
CA ARG A 100 -6.94 -7.79 0.03
C ARG A 100 -5.87 -8.51 -0.77
N SER A 101 -4.73 -7.85 -0.98
CA SER A 101 -3.73 -8.33 -1.95
C SER A 101 -2.67 -9.21 -1.31
N SER A 102 -2.21 -8.91 -0.08
CA SER A 102 -1.22 -9.75 0.61
C SER A 102 -1.77 -11.16 0.84
N VAL A 103 -3.00 -11.25 1.34
CA VAL A 103 -3.71 -12.52 1.57
C VAL A 103 -3.89 -13.30 0.27
N ALA A 104 -4.36 -12.63 -0.79
CA ALA A 104 -4.60 -13.26 -2.08
C ALA A 104 -3.30 -13.79 -2.74
N ILE A 105 -2.24 -12.98 -2.74
CA ILE A 105 -0.93 -13.35 -3.30
C ILE A 105 -0.31 -14.49 -2.50
N GLY A 106 -0.35 -14.42 -1.17
CA GLY A 106 0.15 -15.48 -0.32
C GLY A 106 -0.53 -16.81 -0.57
N ALA A 107 -1.86 -16.83 -0.70
CA ALA A 107 -2.63 -18.02 -1.00
C ALA A 107 -2.36 -18.56 -2.42
N GLU A 108 -2.35 -17.68 -3.42
CA GLU A 108 -2.12 -18.06 -4.82
C GLU A 108 -0.74 -18.71 -5.01
N LEU A 109 0.32 -18.09 -4.45
CA LEU A 109 1.67 -18.61 -4.55
C LEU A 109 1.87 -19.92 -3.76
N ALA A 110 1.26 -20.04 -2.60
CA ALA A 110 1.27 -21.26 -1.82
C ALA A 110 0.61 -22.41 -2.58
N LEU A 111 -0.54 -22.17 -3.23
CA LEU A 111 -1.22 -23.16 -4.06
C LEU A 111 -0.41 -23.54 -5.31
N MET A 112 0.19 -22.56 -5.99
CA MET A 112 1.08 -22.82 -7.13
C MET A 112 2.27 -23.70 -6.73
N ARG A 113 2.88 -23.44 -5.56
CA ARG A 113 3.97 -24.24 -5.03
C ARG A 113 3.57 -25.69 -4.78
N LEU A 114 2.36 -25.92 -4.24
CA LEU A 114 1.81 -27.24 -4.02
C LEU A 114 1.57 -27.99 -5.33
N GLN A 115 0.98 -27.32 -6.32
CA GLN A 115 0.66 -27.90 -7.63
C GLN A 115 1.93 -28.29 -8.41
N ASN A 116 2.96 -27.45 -8.39
CA ASN A 116 4.24 -27.71 -9.02
C ASN A 116 4.98 -28.89 -8.36
N GLY A 117 4.82 -29.08 -7.05
CA GLY A 117 5.34 -30.27 -6.36
C GLY A 117 4.64 -31.57 -6.78
N ILE A 118 3.36 -31.52 -7.18
CA ILE A 118 2.56 -32.68 -7.54
C ILE A 118 2.63 -32.97 -9.04
N HIS A 119 2.77 -31.98 -9.90
CA HIS A 119 2.65 -32.08 -11.36
C HIS A 119 3.82 -31.44 -12.14
N ALA A 120 5.04 -31.52 -11.65
CA ALA A 120 6.23 -30.93 -12.30
C ALA A 120 6.45 -31.30 -13.77
N SER A 121 5.73 -32.30 -14.28
CA SER A 121 5.85 -32.81 -15.65
C SER A 121 4.81 -32.26 -16.66
N LEU A 122 3.71 -31.66 -16.21
CA LEU A 122 2.56 -31.31 -17.06
C LEU A 122 2.44 -29.84 -17.46
N TRP A 123 3.18 -28.93 -16.79
CA TRP A 123 3.01 -27.47 -16.97
C TRP A 123 4.24 -26.80 -17.59
N ARG A 124 4.71 -27.33 -18.71
CA ARG A 124 5.92 -26.84 -19.40
C ARG A 124 5.74 -25.56 -20.23
N ASP A 125 4.54 -25.01 -20.32
CA ASP A 125 4.22 -23.91 -21.25
C ASP A 125 3.79 -22.58 -20.60
N ALA A 126 3.84 -22.44 -19.29
CA ALA A 126 3.42 -21.19 -18.63
C ALA A 126 4.62 -20.32 -18.20
N VAL A 127 5.01 -19.40 -19.08
CA VAL A 127 5.96 -18.28 -18.78
C VAL A 127 5.59 -17.54 -17.50
N TYR A 128 4.34 -17.65 -17.06
CA TYR A 128 3.82 -17.09 -15.81
C TYR A 128 4.39 -17.77 -14.55
N GLU A 129 4.83 -19.03 -14.67
CA GLU A 129 5.36 -19.81 -13.54
C GLU A 129 6.86 -19.58 -13.31
N GLU A 130 7.61 -19.17 -14.33
CA GLU A 130 9.05 -18.93 -14.20
C GLU A 130 9.39 -17.67 -13.40
N HIS A 131 8.50 -16.64 -13.40
CA HIS A 131 8.79 -15.35 -12.77
C HIS A 131 7.60 -14.71 -12.03
N PRO A 132 7.07 -15.35 -10.99
CA PRO A 132 5.85 -14.90 -10.33
C PRO A 132 6.04 -13.65 -9.44
N VAL A 133 7.27 -13.30 -9.08
CA VAL A 133 7.57 -12.28 -8.07
C VAL A 133 7.53 -10.86 -8.65
N LEU A 134 8.23 -10.65 -9.77
CA LEU A 134 8.41 -9.31 -10.36
C LEU A 134 7.09 -8.56 -10.63
N PRO A 135 6.12 -9.12 -11.37
CA PRO A 135 4.89 -8.39 -11.67
C PRO A 135 4.04 -8.10 -10.43
N ARG A 136 4.12 -8.96 -9.40
CA ARG A 136 3.40 -8.74 -8.14
C ARG A 136 4.01 -7.62 -7.33
N VAL A 137 5.32 -7.60 -7.13
CA VAL A 137 6.02 -6.55 -6.37
C VAL A 137 5.85 -5.19 -7.05
N LEU A 138 6.10 -5.10 -8.36
CA LEU A 138 5.93 -3.85 -9.11
C LEU A 138 4.46 -3.42 -9.18
N GLY A 139 3.55 -4.37 -9.37
CA GLY A 139 2.12 -4.09 -9.38
C GLY A 139 1.62 -3.52 -8.07
N LEU A 140 2.08 -4.04 -6.92
CA LEU A 140 1.74 -3.50 -5.61
C LEU A 140 2.40 -2.15 -5.35
N ALA A 141 3.65 -1.95 -5.75
CA ALA A 141 4.35 -0.67 -5.61
C ALA A 141 3.60 0.45 -6.37
N LEU A 142 3.28 0.23 -7.64
CA LEU A 142 2.54 1.18 -8.47
C LEU A 142 1.11 1.39 -7.96
N SER A 143 0.41 0.32 -7.58
CA SER A 143 -0.92 0.43 -7.00
C SER A 143 -0.91 1.21 -5.68
N GLY A 144 0.09 1.00 -4.83
CA GLY A 144 0.26 1.74 -3.58
C GLY A 144 0.37 3.23 -3.81
N THR A 145 1.24 3.65 -4.73
CA THR A 145 1.39 5.06 -5.11
C THR A 145 0.07 5.67 -5.62
N MET A 146 -0.60 4.97 -6.56
CA MET A 146 -1.86 5.43 -7.14
C MET A 146 -2.98 5.53 -6.11
N LEU A 147 -3.09 4.56 -5.20
CA LEU A 147 -4.11 4.54 -4.16
C LEU A 147 -3.90 5.64 -3.12
N VAL A 148 -2.64 5.96 -2.78
CA VAL A 148 -2.30 7.09 -1.90
C VAL A 148 -2.70 8.41 -2.55
N ALA A 149 -2.31 8.64 -3.82
CA ALA A 149 -2.69 9.85 -4.54
C ALA A 149 -4.21 10.01 -4.62
N TYR A 150 -4.90 8.94 -4.95
CA TYR A 150 -6.37 8.93 -5.03
C TYR A 150 -7.03 9.21 -3.67
N PHE A 151 -6.53 8.56 -2.60
CA PHE A 151 -7.03 8.80 -1.24
C PHE A 151 -6.87 10.27 -0.86
N GLN A 152 -5.68 10.85 -1.10
CA GLN A 152 -5.41 12.26 -0.79
C GLN A 152 -6.36 13.20 -1.51
N CYS A 153 -6.61 12.97 -2.80
CA CYS A 153 -7.55 13.78 -3.58
C CYS A 153 -8.97 13.73 -2.99
N ILE A 154 -9.48 12.54 -2.70
CA ILE A 154 -10.85 12.37 -2.17
C ILE A 154 -10.96 12.91 -0.73
N ALA A 155 -9.97 12.63 0.12
CA ALA A 155 -9.95 13.13 1.50
C ALA A 155 -9.84 14.66 1.54
N PHE A 156 -9.06 15.26 0.64
CA PHE A 156 -8.96 16.71 0.51
C PHE A 156 -10.31 17.34 0.11
N VAL A 157 -10.97 16.77 -0.90
CA VAL A 157 -12.30 17.25 -1.32
C VAL A 157 -13.31 17.10 -0.17
N SER A 158 -13.28 15.99 0.53
CA SER A 158 -14.15 15.76 1.70
C SER A 158 -13.86 16.75 2.83
N ALA A 159 -12.61 17.03 3.12
CA ALA A 159 -12.20 18.00 4.14
C ALA A 159 -12.66 19.42 3.76
N LEU A 160 -12.47 19.81 2.50
CA LEU A 160 -12.92 21.10 1.98
C LEU A 160 -14.44 21.28 2.12
N LEU A 161 -15.21 20.27 1.71
CA LEU A 161 -16.66 20.26 1.84
C LEU A 161 -17.12 20.33 3.30
N ALA A 162 -16.50 19.52 4.17
CA ALA A 162 -16.83 19.51 5.59
C ALA A 162 -16.56 20.86 6.25
N THR A 163 -15.40 21.48 5.97
CA THR A 163 -15.05 22.80 6.50
C THR A 163 -16.04 23.87 6.04
N SER A 164 -16.33 23.92 4.73
CA SER A 164 -17.28 24.88 4.17
C SER A 164 -18.69 24.74 4.75
N LEU A 165 -19.15 23.50 4.95
CA LEU A 165 -20.48 23.25 5.55
C LEU A 165 -20.55 23.64 7.03
N ILE A 166 -19.50 23.35 7.80
CA ILE A 166 -19.48 23.62 9.26
C ILE A 166 -19.29 25.12 9.54
N LEU A 167 -18.33 25.76 8.87
CA LEU A 167 -18.03 27.16 9.04
C LEU A 167 -18.97 28.10 8.25
N ARG A 168 -19.81 27.55 7.36
CA ARG A 168 -20.72 28.28 6.46
C ARG A 168 -20.00 29.31 5.58
N THR A 169 -18.78 28.99 5.16
CA THR A 169 -17.94 29.80 4.31
C THR A 169 -18.05 29.37 2.83
N PRO A 170 -17.87 30.30 1.87
CA PRO A 170 -17.88 29.96 0.45
C PRO A 170 -16.72 29.00 0.09
N LEU A 171 -16.98 27.98 -0.71
CA LEU A 171 -15.97 27.01 -1.16
C LEU A 171 -14.69 27.63 -1.78
N PRO A 172 -14.79 28.70 -2.62
CA PRO A 172 -13.59 29.31 -3.20
C PRO A 172 -12.67 29.94 -2.14
N THR A 173 -13.23 30.53 -1.10
CA THR A 173 -12.46 31.11 0.02
C THR A 173 -11.72 30.02 0.76
N GLU A 174 -12.42 28.93 1.11
CA GLU A 174 -11.82 27.79 1.79
C GLU A 174 -10.70 27.14 0.97
N LEU A 175 -10.92 26.98 -0.35
CA LEU A 175 -9.90 26.46 -1.25
C LEU A 175 -8.63 27.32 -1.23
N GLY A 176 -8.77 28.65 -1.27
CA GLY A 176 -7.63 29.58 -1.15
C GLY A 176 -6.82 29.34 0.11
N HIS A 177 -7.49 29.28 1.24
CA HIS A 177 -6.83 29.06 2.54
C HIS A 177 -6.18 27.66 2.66
N PHE A 178 -6.79 26.61 2.10
CA PHE A 178 -6.18 25.29 2.05
C PHE A 178 -4.92 25.26 1.16
N LEU A 179 -4.92 26.00 0.05
CA LEU A 179 -3.77 26.11 -0.84
C LEU A 179 -2.62 26.90 -0.19
N GLU A 180 -2.93 27.93 0.61
CA GLU A 180 -1.92 28.67 1.39
C GLU A 180 -1.28 27.81 2.49
N ALA A 181 -2.08 26.95 3.15
CA ALA A 181 -1.58 26.03 4.16
C ALA A 181 -0.86 24.80 3.56
N ALA A 182 -0.99 24.58 2.24
CA ALA A 182 -0.46 23.39 1.60
C ALA A 182 1.06 23.40 1.53
N GLN A 183 1.66 22.34 2.06
CA GLN A 183 3.10 22.10 1.96
C GLN A 183 3.37 21.12 0.81
N TRP A 184 3.47 21.65 -0.41
CA TRP A 184 3.54 20.87 -1.65
C TRP A 184 4.66 19.84 -1.71
N TRP A 185 5.79 20.09 -1.03
CA TRP A 185 6.91 19.15 -0.94
C TRP A 185 6.56 17.85 -0.20
N GLN A 186 5.50 17.83 0.57
CA GLN A 186 5.06 16.66 1.32
C GLN A 186 4.29 15.65 0.47
N ILE A 187 3.69 16.08 -0.64
CA ILE A 187 2.96 15.18 -1.56
C ILE A 187 3.88 14.11 -2.13
N PRO A 188 5.03 14.41 -2.78
CA PRO A 188 5.91 13.38 -3.28
C PRO A 188 6.44 12.46 -2.17
N LEU A 189 6.64 12.96 -0.96
CA LEU A 189 7.08 12.14 0.17
C LEU A 189 6.04 11.07 0.54
N SER A 190 4.77 11.44 0.59
CA SER A 190 3.69 10.47 0.86
C SER A 190 3.51 9.45 -0.28
N LEU A 191 3.74 9.84 -1.53
CA LEU A 191 3.72 8.94 -2.68
C LEU A 191 4.86 7.93 -2.63
N ILE A 192 6.09 8.39 -2.28
CA ILE A 192 7.24 7.51 -2.08
C ILE A 192 6.95 6.52 -0.94
N LYS A 193 6.36 6.99 0.17
CA LYS A 193 5.94 6.14 1.28
C LYS A 193 4.95 5.07 0.84
N GLY A 194 3.95 5.44 0.02
CA GLY A 194 3.00 4.50 -0.59
C GLY A 194 3.65 3.47 -1.50
N THR A 195 4.66 3.88 -2.29
CA THR A 195 5.45 2.97 -3.13
C THR A 195 6.23 1.95 -2.29
N LEU A 196 6.88 2.41 -1.22
CA LEU A 196 7.65 1.57 -0.31
C LEU A 196 6.75 0.57 0.44
N PHE A 197 5.57 1.00 0.88
CA PHE A 197 4.59 0.11 1.48
C PHE A 197 4.16 -0.97 0.48
N GLY A 198 3.75 -0.59 -0.72
CA GLY A 198 3.31 -1.54 -1.75
C GLY A 198 4.40 -2.53 -2.14
N ALA A 199 5.62 -2.07 -2.39
CA ALA A 199 6.75 -2.92 -2.73
C ALA A 199 7.07 -3.93 -1.61
N GLY A 200 7.15 -3.47 -0.37
CA GLY A 200 7.45 -4.34 0.76
C GLY A 200 6.35 -5.36 1.05
N ILE A 201 5.07 -4.96 0.96
CA ILE A 201 3.94 -5.89 1.05
C ILE A 201 4.06 -6.97 -0.04
N GLY A 202 4.44 -6.58 -1.27
CA GLY A 202 4.67 -7.51 -2.36
C GLY A 202 5.77 -8.52 -2.09
N VAL A 203 6.93 -8.05 -1.62
CA VAL A 203 8.08 -8.91 -1.27
C VAL A 203 7.73 -9.89 -0.16
N VAL A 204 7.14 -9.38 0.93
CA VAL A 204 6.76 -10.20 2.10
C VAL A 204 5.73 -11.27 1.72
N SER A 205 4.71 -10.89 0.95
CA SER A 205 3.66 -11.82 0.52
C SER A 205 4.20 -12.89 -0.41
N CYS A 206 5.09 -12.53 -1.35
CA CYS A 206 5.73 -13.49 -2.23
C CYS A 206 6.65 -14.44 -1.47
N TYR A 207 7.44 -13.94 -0.53
CA TYR A 207 8.33 -14.76 0.27
C TYR A 207 7.56 -15.83 1.06
N HIS A 208 6.54 -15.43 1.83
CA HIS A 208 5.77 -16.38 2.62
C HIS A 208 4.94 -17.33 1.77
N GLY A 209 4.37 -16.87 0.65
CA GLY A 209 3.66 -17.75 -0.28
C GLY A 209 4.54 -18.81 -0.92
N LEU A 210 5.79 -18.47 -1.28
CA LEU A 210 6.75 -19.40 -1.89
C LEU A 210 7.49 -20.29 -0.89
N SER A 211 7.47 -19.98 0.41
CA SER A 211 8.16 -20.74 1.45
C SER A 211 7.37 -21.93 2.00
N VAL A 212 6.17 -22.20 1.45
CA VAL A 212 5.30 -23.31 1.88
C VAL A 212 5.92 -24.64 1.50
N GLU A 213 5.95 -25.58 2.45
CA GLU A 213 6.25 -26.99 2.19
C GLU A 213 5.07 -27.66 1.45
N ALA A 214 5.29 -28.84 0.87
CA ALA A 214 4.30 -29.55 0.04
C ALA A 214 3.11 -30.12 0.84
N ASP A 215 2.56 -29.36 1.79
CA ASP A 215 1.38 -29.72 2.59
C ASP A 215 0.32 -28.61 2.51
N ILE A 216 -0.88 -28.97 2.11
CA ILE A 216 -2.02 -28.06 2.01
C ILE A 216 -2.38 -27.40 3.36
N ARG A 217 -2.05 -28.04 4.47
CA ARG A 217 -2.26 -27.52 5.84
C ARG A 217 -1.37 -26.34 6.18
N GLU A 218 -0.29 -26.13 5.43
CA GLU A 218 0.63 -25.02 5.60
C GLU A 218 0.15 -23.74 4.91
N VAL A 219 -0.77 -23.82 3.94
CA VAL A 219 -1.31 -22.66 3.20
C VAL A 219 -1.91 -21.58 4.12
N PRO A 220 -2.80 -21.91 5.08
CA PRO A 220 -3.34 -20.90 5.99
C PRO A 220 -2.26 -20.22 6.86
N LYS A 221 -1.24 -20.99 7.28
CA LYS A 221 -0.14 -20.42 8.07
C LYS A 221 0.70 -19.44 7.26
N ALA A 222 1.00 -19.76 5.99
CA ALA A 222 1.72 -18.89 5.09
C ALA A 222 0.95 -17.59 4.81
N VAL A 223 -0.37 -17.69 4.61
CA VAL A 223 -1.24 -16.53 4.42
C VAL A 223 -1.25 -15.62 5.66
N MET A 224 -1.36 -16.20 6.84
CA MET A 224 -1.27 -15.44 8.09
C MET A 224 0.10 -14.78 8.26
N ALA A 225 1.18 -15.51 7.99
CA ALA A 225 2.54 -14.98 8.06
C ALA A 225 2.77 -13.85 7.04
N ALA A 226 2.24 -13.96 5.82
CA ALA A 226 2.26 -12.91 4.83
C ALA A 226 1.52 -11.65 5.31
N CYS A 227 0.34 -11.80 5.89
CA CYS A 227 -0.45 -10.69 6.40
C CYS A 227 0.26 -9.98 7.57
N VAL A 228 0.68 -10.74 8.59
CA VAL A 228 1.36 -10.19 9.78
C VAL A 228 2.70 -9.57 9.41
N GLY A 229 3.49 -10.23 8.56
CA GLY A 229 4.76 -9.72 8.06
C GLY A 229 4.59 -8.42 7.27
N SER A 230 3.55 -8.33 6.43
CA SER A 230 3.21 -7.11 5.69
C SER A 230 2.82 -5.96 6.60
N LEU A 231 2.02 -6.22 7.64
CA LEU A 231 1.69 -5.20 8.64
C LEU A 231 2.93 -4.73 9.41
N THR A 232 3.79 -5.66 9.81
CA THR A 232 5.06 -5.34 10.48
C THR A 232 5.94 -4.47 9.59
N TRP A 233 6.03 -4.76 8.29
CA TRP A 233 6.75 -3.94 7.32
C TRP A 233 6.19 -2.52 7.25
N VAL A 234 4.86 -2.38 7.12
CA VAL A 234 4.18 -1.07 7.06
C VAL A 234 4.49 -0.26 8.31
N CYS A 235 4.34 -0.84 9.50
CA CYS A 235 4.66 -0.17 10.76
C CYS A 235 6.15 0.23 10.85
N ALA A 236 7.07 -0.63 10.43
CA ALA A 236 8.50 -0.34 10.48
C ALA A 236 8.89 0.82 9.57
N VAL A 237 8.38 0.84 8.33
CA VAL A 237 8.64 1.94 7.37
C VAL A 237 7.96 3.23 7.84
N ASP A 238 6.77 3.14 8.44
CA ASP A 238 6.06 4.31 8.96
C ASP A 238 6.84 4.98 10.09
N VAL A 239 7.25 4.20 11.08
CA VAL A 239 8.08 4.68 12.20
C VAL A 239 9.39 5.27 11.69
N PHE A 240 10.06 4.59 10.74
CA PHE A 240 11.31 5.08 10.17
C PHE A 240 11.12 6.42 9.43
N ALA A 241 10.04 6.55 8.68
CA ALA A 241 9.72 7.79 7.97
C ALA A 241 9.45 8.96 8.94
N VAL A 242 8.73 8.70 10.04
CA VAL A 242 8.49 9.71 11.09
C VAL A 242 9.80 10.12 11.78
N LEU A 243 10.66 9.16 12.10
CA LEU A 243 11.97 9.47 12.73
C LEU A 243 12.86 10.30 11.80
N LEU A 244 12.86 10.03 10.49
CA LEU A 244 13.60 10.85 9.51
C LEU A 244 13.09 12.28 9.41
N LEU A 245 11.81 12.51 9.66
CA LEU A 245 11.21 13.86 9.62
C LEU A 245 11.47 14.66 10.90
N LEU A 246 11.79 13.97 12.01
CA LEU A 246 12.09 14.59 13.31
C LEU A 246 13.58 14.87 13.50
N ALA A 247 14.45 14.23 12.70
CA ALA A 247 15.91 14.40 12.74
C ALA A 247 16.34 15.55 11.85
#